data_2cd56bf2af2ff7b45aaa2ec93cd09891
#
_entry.id   2cd56bf2af2ff7b45aaa2ec93cd09891
#
_cell.length_a   1.000
_cell.length_b   1.000
_cell.length_c   1.000
_cell.angle_alpha   90.00
_cell.angle_beta   90.00
_cell.angle_gamma   90.00
#
_symmetry.space_group_name_H-M   'P 1'
#
loop_
_entity.id
_entity.type
_entity.pdbx_description
1 polymer ?
#
loop_
_entity_poly.entity_id
_entity_poly.type
_entity_poly.pdbx_seq_one_letter_code
_entity_poly.pdbx_strand_id
1 'polypeptide(L)'
;YENKQNLGWCSAFDYYKQAEKNSIYNTPPVFAIYTTLLVLRWMQNEIGNLQNMEKINNQKAALLYNVLDEIYQQNQFYIPQVPEKYKESRSIMNVSFHLQNAEITQKFLQQAEQQAKLFGLKGHRSLGGIRASIYNAMPLKSVELLADFLRDFWNKNK
;
A
#
# COMPACT_ATOMS: atom_id res chain seq x y z
N TYR A 1 13.07 13.42 36.61
CA TYR A 1 13.60 12.04 36.78
C TYR A 1 13.75 11.61 38.23
N GLU A 2 13.26 12.39 39.19
CA GLU A 2 13.45 12.12 40.64
C GLU A 2 12.42 11.13 41.26
N ASN A 3 11.39 10.74 40.56
CA ASN A 3 10.37 9.82 41.08
C ASN A 3 10.69 8.36 40.73
N LYS A 4 11.56 7.74 41.51
CA LYS A 4 11.92 6.32 41.48
C LYS A 4 10.81 5.40 42.03
N GLN A 5 9.55 5.66 41.76
CA GLN A 5 8.52 4.68 42.09
C GLN A 5 8.63 3.51 41.08
N ASN A 6 9.00 2.35 41.63
CA ASN A 6 8.96 1.09 40.87
C ASN A 6 7.50 0.72 40.64
N LEU A 7 6.93 1.24 39.56
CA LEU A 7 5.52 1.07 39.19
C LEU A 7 5.19 -0.36 38.71
N GLY A 8 6.12 -1.31 38.84
CA GLY A 8 5.94 -2.69 38.39
C GLY A 8 5.82 -2.83 36.87
N TRP A 9 6.21 -1.81 36.11
CA TRP A 9 6.15 -1.83 34.68
C TRP A 9 7.18 -2.79 34.08
N CYS A 10 6.79 -3.40 32.94
CA CYS A 10 7.72 -4.14 32.15
C CYS A 10 8.93 -3.25 31.80
N SER A 11 10.15 -3.78 31.94
CA SER A 11 11.39 -3.02 31.69
C SER A 11 11.48 -2.39 30.31
N ALA A 12 10.75 -2.93 29.32
CA ALA A 12 10.67 -2.36 27.97
C ALA A 12 10.00 -0.97 27.93
N PHE A 13 9.08 -0.71 28.87
CA PHE A 13 8.34 0.56 28.98
C PHE A 13 8.88 1.47 30.08
N ASP A 14 9.95 1.05 30.80
CA ASP A 14 10.59 1.82 31.83
C ASP A 14 11.59 2.80 31.22
N TYR A 15 11.15 4.04 30.99
CA TYR A 15 11.98 5.08 30.41
C TYR A 15 13.25 5.38 31.21
N TYR A 16 13.23 5.20 32.55
CA TYR A 16 14.40 5.41 33.39
C TYR A 16 15.50 4.39 33.04
N LYS A 17 15.15 3.10 32.96
CA LYS A 17 16.08 2.04 32.53
C LYS A 17 16.62 2.25 31.13
N GLN A 18 15.76 2.69 30.22
CA GLN A 18 16.18 2.98 28.86
C GLN A 18 17.15 4.17 28.81
N ALA A 19 16.84 5.26 29.53
CA ALA A 19 17.70 6.43 29.62
C ALA A 19 19.08 6.12 30.25
N GLU A 20 19.10 5.36 31.35
CA GLU A 20 20.32 4.93 32.01
C GLU A 20 21.26 4.13 31.10
N LYS A 21 20.72 3.35 30.21
CA LYS A 21 21.45 2.52 29.23
C LYS A 21 21.55 3.15 27.85
N ASN A 22 21.32 4.44 27.68
CA ASN A 22 21.34 5.15 26.39
C ASN A 22 20.49 4.46 25.31
N SER A 23 19.32 3.97 25.69
CA SER A 23 18.39 3.22 24.83
C SER A 23 18.92 1.85 24.32
N ILE A 24 19.98 1.32 24.95
CA ILE A 24 20.55 0.01 24.60
C ILE A 24 20.41 -0.95 25.81
N TYR A 25 19.28 -0.89 26.49
CA TYR A 25 18.97 -1.86 27.53
C TYR A 25 18.81 -3.29 26.98
N ASN A 26 18.19 -3.40 25.83
CA ASN A 26 18.10 -4.63 25.03
C ASN A 26 18.85 -4.46 23.71
N THR A 27 19.25 -5.56 23.10
CA THR A 27 19.87 -5.55 21.75
C THR A 27 18.95 -4.85 20.76
N PRO A 28 19.39 -3.81 20.06
CA PRO A 28 18.57 -3.12 19.06
C PRO A 28 18.30 -4.03 17.85
N PRO A 29 17.21 -3.82 17.11
CA PRO A 29 16.86 -4.59 15.91
C PRO A 29 17.78 -4.22 14.72
N VAL A 30 19.06 -4.61 14.80
CA VAL A 30 20.12 -4.18 13.88
C VAL A 30 19.77 -4.45 12.42
N PHE A 31 19.17 -5.61 12.11
CA PHE A 31 18.78 -5.96 10.75
C PHE A 31 17.71 -4.99 10.20
N ALA A 32 16.69 -4.66 11.00
CA ALA A 32 15.66 -3.71 10.58
C ALA A 32 16.24 -2.29 10.39
N ILE A 33 17.16 -1.87 11.25
CA ILE A 33 17.86 -0.58 11.12
C ILE A 33 18.70 -0.56 9.83
N TYR A 34 19.44 -1.63 9.56
CA TYR A 34 20.27 -1.74 8.36
C TYR A 34 19.42 -1.75 7.08
N THR A 35 18.36 -2.51 7.01
CA THR A 35 17.46 -2.52 5.84
C THR A 35 16.79 -1.16 5.64
N THR A 36 16.39 -0.47 6.70
CA THR A 36 15.88 0.90 6.62
C THR A 36 16.94 1.86 6.04
N LEU A 37 18.19 1.77 6.51
CA LEU A 37 19.29 2.56 5.95
C LEU A 37 19.46 2.32 4.43
N LEU A 38 19.42 1.06 4.00
CA LEU A 38 19.53 0.73 2.57
C LEU A 38 18.39 1.32 1.74
N VAL A 39 17.16 1.27 2.24
CA VAL A 39 15.98 1.89 1.57
C VAL A 39 16.13 3.40 1.50
N LEU A 40 16.59 4.05 2.56
CA LEU A 40 16.82 5.50 2.57
C LEU A 40 17.93 5.91 1.60
N ARG A 41 19.01 5.14 1.52
CA ARG A 41 20.09 5.35 0.54
C ARG A 41 19.61 5.16 -0.89
N TRP A 42 18.81 4.12 -1.15
CA TRP A 42 18.16 3.95 -2.45
C TRP A 42 17.28 5.16 -2.80
N MET A 43 16.46 5.61 -1.87
CA MET A 43 15.61 6.78 -2.10
C MET A 43 16.45 8.03 -2.41
N GLN A 44 17.55 8.25 -1.70
CA GLN A 44 18.42 9.39 -1.91
C GLN A 44 19.15 9.32 -3.26
N ASN A 45 19.67 8.15 -3.63
CA ASN A 45 20.53 8.00 -4.79
C ASN A 45 19.75 7.83 -6.09
N GLU A 46 18.65 7.05 -6.08
CA GLU A 46 17.89 6.70 -7.28
C GLU A 46 16.67 7.63 -7.50
N ILE A 47 16.03 8.08 -6.43
CA ILE A 47 14.82 8.92 -6.50
C ILE A 47 15.18 10.40 -6.31
N GLY A 48 16.18 10.70 -5.51
CA GLY A 48 16.71 12.02 -5.22
C GLY A 48 16.16 12.63 -3.93
N ASN A 49 14.83 12.70 -3.75
CA ASN A 49 14.21 13.29 -2.56
C ASN A 49 12.78 12.81 -2.34
N LEU A 50 12.17 13.21 -1.20
CA LEU A 50 10.80 12.86 -0.84
C LEU A 50 9.75 13.43 -1.80
N GLN A 51 9.97 14.64 -2.30
CA GLN A 51 9.05 15.30 -3.23
C GLN A 51 8.96 14.53 -4.56
N ASN A 52 10.09 14.01 -5.05
CA ASN A 52 10.10 13.15 -6.23
C ASN A 52 9.36 11.83 -5.96
N MET A 53 9.56 11.22 -4.80
CA MET A 53 8.86 9.99 -4.41
C MET A 53 7.35 10.23 -4.31
N GLU A 54 6.94 11.32 -3.69
CA GLU A 54 5.53 11.73 -3.61
C GLU A 54 4.92 11.92 -5.00
N LYS A 55 5.62 12.60 -5.90
CA LYS A 55 5.18 12.79 -7.29
C LYS A 55 4.97 11.45 -8.01
N ILE A 56 5.91 10.53 -7.90
CA ILE A 56 5.81 9.18 -8.47
C ILE A 56 4.61 8.42 -7.87
N ASN A 57 4.44 8.47 -6.56
CA ASN A 57 3.34 7.78 -5.89
C ASN A 57 1.98 8.37 -6.28
N ASN A 58 1.87 9.69 -6.39
CA ASN A 58 0.66 10.35 -6.88
C ASN A 58 0.34 9.96 -8.33
N GLN A 59 1.35 9.87 -9.22
CA GLN A 59 1.16 9.40 -10.60
C GLN A 59 0.62 7.96 -10.65
N LYS A 60 1.19 7.05 -9.85
CA LYS A 60 0.74 5.66 -9.75
C LYS A 60 -0.71 5.57 -9.27
N ALA A 61 -1.04 6.29 -8.21
CA ALA A 61 -2.39 6.31 -7.64
C ALA A 61 -3.41 6.90 -8.62
N ALA A 62 -3.09 8.05 -9.22
CA ALA A 62 -3.96 8.72 -10.19
C ALA A 62 -4.26 7.80 -11.39
N LEU A 63 -3.27 7.06 -11.90
CA LEU A 63 -3.43 6.13 -13.00
C LEU A 63 -4.52 5.07 -12.71
N LEU A 64 -4.50 4.46 -11.53
CA LEU A 64 -5.49 3.45 -11.16
C LEU A 64 -6.86 4.07 -10.83
N TYR A 65 -6.90 5.15 -10.05
CA TYR A 65 -8.17 5.77 -9.70
C TYR A 65 -8.91 6.33 -10.91
N ASN A 66 -8.21 6.91 -11.89
CA ASN A 66 -8.83 7.38 -13.12
C ASN A 66 -9.53 6.25 -13.89
N VAL A 67 -8.90 5.07 -13.99
CA VAL A 67 -9.51 3.91 -14.63
C VAL A 67 -10.73 3.42 -13.85
N LEU A 68 -10.62 3.34 -12.52
CA LEU A 68 -11.70 2.88 -11.66
C LEU A 68 -12.90 3.82 -11.70
N ASP A 69 -12.66 5.13 -11.61
CA ASP A 69 -13.71 6.15 -11.63
C ASP A 69 -14.40 6.23 -13.00
N GLU A 70 -13.65 6.19 -14.10
CA GLU A 70 -14.18 6.16 -15.46
C GLU A 70 -15.14 4.98 -15.65
N ILE A 71 -14.73 3.78 -15.25
CA ILE A 71 -15.54 2.57 -15.40
C ILE A 71 -16.73 2.56 -14.42
N TYR A 72 -16.54 3.09 -13.20
CA TYR A 72 -17.62 3.24 -12.23
C TYR A 72 -18.75 4.14 -12.76
N GLN A 73 -18.41 5.26 -13.39
CA GLN A 73 -19.39 6.18 -13.96
C GLN A 73 -20.17 5.57 -15.13
N GLN A 74 -19.58 4.62 -15.86
CA GLN A 74 -20.24 3.97 -16.99
C GLN A 74 -21.28 2.91 -16.53
N ASN A 75 -20.88 1.98 -15.64
CA ASN A 75 -21.74 0.86 -15.27
C ASN A 75 -21.46 0.26 -13.87
N GLN A 76 -20.69 0.96 -13.04
CA GLN A 76 -20.33 0.53 -11.68
C GLN A 76 -19.66 -0.85 -11.62
N PHE A 77 -18.96 -1.26 -12.67
CA PHE A 77 -18.30 -2.56 -12.72
C PHE A 77 -17.18 -2.68 -11.67
N TYR A 78 -16.37 -1.63 -11.50
CA TYR A 78 -15.43 -1.47 -10.39
C TYR A 78 -15.99 -0.41 -9.43
N ILE A 79 -16.04 -0.73 -8.16
CA ILE A 79 -16.57 0.13 -7.11
C ILE A 79 -15.40 0.54 -6.20
N PRO A 80 -14.82 1.74 -6.36
CA PRO A 80 -13.75 2.21 -5.47
C PRO A 80 -14.18 2.20 -4.01
N GLN A 81 -13.32 1.70 -3.11
CA GLN A 81 -13.60 1.67 -1.66
C GLN A 81 -13.86 3.07 -1.10
N VAL A 82 -13.13 4.08 -1.60
CA VAL A 82 -13.36 5.49 -1.31
C VAL A 82 -13.88 6.17 -2.57
N PRO A 83 -15.16 6.59 -2.59
CA PRO A 83 -15.78 7.25 -3.74
C PRO A 83 -15.04 8.53 -4.16
N GLU A 84 -15.19 8.92 -5.45
CA GLU A 84 -14.52 10.10 -6.01
C GLU A 84 -14.82 11.40 -5.24
N LYS A 85 -16.03 11.56 -4.72
CA LYS A 85 -16.41 12.74 -3.91
C LYS A 85 -15.58 12.92 -2.62
N TYR A 86 -14.83 11.89 -2.21
CA TYR A 86 -13.92 11.90 -1.06
C TYR A 86 -12.48 11.60 -1.49
N LYS A 87 -12.08 12.03 -2.68
CA LYS A 87 -10.77 11.72 -3.27
C LYS A 87 -9.57 12.11 -2.41
N GLU A 88 -9.70 13.15 -1.59
CA GLU A 88 -8.68 13.59 -0.64
C GLU A 88 -8.41 12.57 0.48
N SER A 89 -9.36 11.65 0.72
CA SER A 89 -9.20 10.54 1.69
C SER A 89 -8.67 9.25 1.06
N ARG A 90 -8.38 9.25 -0.24
CA ARG A 90 -7.85 8.08 -0.95
C ARG A 90 -6.39 7.85 -0.61
N SER A 91 -6.04 6.58 -0.36
CA SER A 91 -4.63 6.20 -0.17
C SER A 91 -3.89 6.23 -1.51
N ILE A 92 -2.70 6.83 -1.53
CA ILE A 92 -1.77 6.77 -2.67
C ILE A 92 -0.88 5.51 -2.64
N MET A 93 -1.03 4.65 -1.63
CA MET A 93 -0.23 3.44 -1.43
C MET A 93 -1.03 2.15 -1.60
N ASN A 94 -2.33 2.17 -1.26
CA ASN A 94 -3.22 1.02 -1.37
C ASN A 94 -4.50 1.44 -2.07
N VAL A 95 -4.63 1.06 -3.33
CA VAL A 95 -5.85 1.29 -4.10
C VAL A 95 -6.77 0.09 -3.91
N SER A 96 -7.90 0.31 -3.23
CA SER A 96 -8.85 -0.74 -2.91
C SER A 96 -10.19 -0.51 -3.61
N PHE A 97 -10.76 -1.59 -4.14
CA PHE A 97 -12.03 -1.55 -4.85
C PHE A 97 -12.74 -2.91 -4.80
N HIS A 98 -14.02 -2.92 -5.13
CA HIS A 98 -14.83 -4.13 -5.27
C HIS A 98 -15.25 -4.31 -6.73
N LEU A 99 -15.62 -5.53 -7.10
CA LEU A 99 -16.35 -5.83 -8.32
C LEU A 99 -17.81 -6.12 -7.95
N GLN A 100 -18.68 -6.15 -8.96
CA GLN A 100 -20.14 -6.29 -8.80
C GLN A 100 -20.55 -7.49 -7.96
N ASN A 101 -19.83 -8.62 -8.05
CA ASN A 101 -20.14 -9.85 -7.31
C ASN A 101 -18.90 -10.72 -7.06
N ALA A 102 -19.07 -11.77 -6.26
CA ALA A 102 -18.00 -12.66 -5.85
C ALA A 102 -17.46 -13.50 -7.02
N GLU A 103 -18.30 -13.93 -7.96
CA GLU A 103 -17.93 -14.75 -9.11
C GLU A 103 -16.97 -13.98 -10.03
N ILE A 104 -17.34 -12.76 -10.40
CA ILE A 104 -16.49 -11.85 -11.20
C ILE A 104 -15.19 -11.54 -10.45
N THR A 105 -15.24 -11.36 -9.13
CA THR A 105 -14.05 -11.12 -8.32
C THR A 105 -13.08 -12.31 -8.36
N GLN A 106 -13.57 -13.54 -8.26
CA GLN A 106 -12.73 -14.75 -8.39
C GLN A 106 -12.13 -14.86 -9.80
N LYS A 107 -12.92 -14.65 -10.83
CA LYS A 107 -12.48 -14.66 -12.23
C LYS A 107 -11.39 -13.62 -12.46
N PHE A 108 -11.56 -12.40 -11.93
CA PHE A 108 -10.58 -11.34 -11.98
C PHE A 108 -9.24 -11.78 -11.38
N LEU A 109 -9.24 -12.28 -10.15
CA LEU A 109 -8.03 -12.71 -9.44
C LEU A 109 -7.31 -13.83 -10.21
N GLN A 110 -8.06 -14.83 -10.69
CA GLN A 110 -7.50 -15.93 -11.44
C GLN A 110 -6.85 -15.46 -12.75
N GLN A 111 -7.52 -14.60 -13.51
CA GLN A 111 -6.97 -14.10 -14.78
C GLN A 111 -5.80 -13.14 -14.54
N ALA A 112 -5.84 -12.32 -13.50
CA ALA A 112 -4.74 -11.45 -13.11
C ALA A 112 -3.45 -12.26 -12.86
N GLU A 113 -3.53 -13.36 -12.11
CA GLU A 113 -2.38 -14.21 -11.83
C GLU A 113 -1.92 -15.03 -13.04
N GLN A 114 -2.85 -15.69 -13.72
CA GLN A 114 -2.51 -16.63 -14.80
C GLN A 114 -2.08 -15.93 -16.10
N GLN A 115 -2.81 -14.90 -16.51
CA GLN A 115 -2.62 -14.25 -17.81
C GLN A 115 -1.71 -13.02 -17.72
N ALA A 116 -1.92 -12.15 -16.71
CA ALA A 116 -1.19 -10.91 -16.59
C ALA A 116 -0.01 -10.96 -15.61
N LYS A 117 0.20 -12.07 -14.90
CA LYS A 117 1.26 -12.22 -13.87
C LYS A 117 1.19 -11.15 -12.76
N LEU A 118 -0.03 -10.72 -12.42
CA LEU A 118 -0.31 -9.75 -11.36
C LEU A 118 -0.70 -10.51 -10.09
N PHE A 119 0.19 -10.51 -9.12
CA PHE A 119 0.06 -11.29 -7.88
C PHE A 119 -0.33 -10.40 -6.69
N GLY A 120 -0.97 -11.02 -5.68
CA GLY A 120 -1.24 -10.37 -4.40
C GLY A 120 -2.37 -9.33 -4.44
N LEU A 121 -3.26 -9.37 -5.44
CA LEU A 121 -4.35 -8.42 -5.60
C LEU A 121 -5.56 -8.69 -4.69
N LYS A 122 -5.64 -9.85 -4.04
CA LYS A 122 -6.75 -10.18 -3.13
C LYS A 122 -6.83 -9.18 -1.99
N GLY A 123 -8.01 -8.62 -1.75
CA GLY A 123 -8.26 -7.66 -0.68
C GLY A 123 -8.08 -8.25 0.73
N HIS A 124 -8.12 -7.38 1.74
CA HIS A 124 -7.98 -7.81 3.13
C HIS A 124 -9.12 -8.76 3.51
N ARG A 125 -8.80 -9.82 4.25
CA ARG A 125 -9.77 -10.89 4.64
C ARG A 125 -11.03 -10.37 5.36
N SER A 126 -10.96 -9.22 6.03
CA SER A 126 -12.12 -8.62 6.71
C SER A 126 -12.99 -7.75 5.81
N LEU A 127 -12.43 -7.19 4.72
CA LEU A 127 -13.13 -6.26 3.81
C LEU A 127 -13.44 -6.90 2.45
N GLY A 128 -12.70 -7.93 2.07
CA GLY A 128 -12.82 -8.56 0.74
C GLY A 128 -12.33 -7.68 -0.40
N GLY A 129 -12.87 -7.93 -1.61
CA GLY A 129 -12.57 -7.16 -2.82
C GLY A 129 -11.12 -7.31 -3.31
N ILE A 130 -10.64 -6.27 -3.93
CA ILE A 130 -9.30 -6.16 -4.54
C ILE A 130 -8.51 -5.06 -3.82
N ARG A 131 -7.20 -5.26 -3.68
CA ARG A 131 -6.28 -4.27 -3.15
C ARG A 131 -4.98 -4.29 -3.93
N ALA A 132 -4.70 -3.21 -4.65
CA ALA A 132 -3.41 -3.00 -5.30
C ALA A 132 -2.48 -2.25 -4.34
N SER A 133 -1.42 -2.93 -3.88
CA SER A 133 -0.36 -2.33 -3.04
C SER A 133 0.72 -1.74 -3.95
N ILE A 134 0.71 -0.42 -4.12
CA ILE A 134 1.58 0.32 -5.04
C ILE A 134 2.65 1.13 -4.29
N TYR A 135 3.32 0.50 -3.33
CA TYR A 135 4.31 1.12 -2.46
C TYR A 135 5.48 1.75 -3.22
N ASN A 136 6.36 2.44 -2.50
CA ASN A 136 7.47 3.22 -3.07
C ASN A 136 8.28 2.46 -4.12
N ALA A 137 8.64 1.21 -3.83
CA ALA A 137 9.47 0.38 -4.72
C ALA A 137 8.70 -0.21 -5.92
N MET A 138 7.36 -0.09 -5.97
CA MET A 138 6.57 -0.57 -7.11
C MET A 138 6.80 0.34 -8.33
N PRO A 139 7.36 -0.17 -9.45
CA PRO A 139 7.60 0.63 -10.64
C PRO A 139 6.29 1.12 -11.27
N LEU A 140 6.30 2.33 -11.84
CA LEU A 140 5.15 2.88 -12.59
C LEU A 140 4.66 1.91 -13.68
N LYS A 141 5.59 1.31 -14.42
CA LYS A 141 5.28 0.33 -15.48
C LYS A 141 4.43 -0.85 -14.99
N SER A 142 4.65 -1.33 -13.77
CA SER A 142 3.83 -2.41 -13.18
C SER A 142 2.41 -1.94 -12.87
N VAL A 143 2.25 -0.66 -12.52
CA VAL A 143 0.93 -0.05 -12.28
C VAL A 143 0.19 0.19 -13.61
N GLU A 144 0.92 0.56 -14.67
CA GLU A 144 0.39 0.66 -16.05
C GLU A 144 -0.16 -0.70 -16.52
N LEU A 145 0.59 -1.78 -16.32
CA LEU A 145 0.11 -3.13 -16.65
C LEU A 145 -1.18 -3.50 -15.91
N LEU A 146 -1.31 -3.11 -14.65
CA LEU A 146 -2.56 -3.33 -13.92
C LEU A 146 -3.70 -2.46 -14.48
N ALA A 147 -3.42 -1.20 -14.82
CA ALA A 147 -4.43 -0.30 -15.41
C ALA A 147 -4.95 -0.83 -16.76
N ASP A 148 -4.05 -1.34 -17.59
CA ASP A 148 -4.41 -1.97 -18.88
C ASP A 148 -5.22 -3.24 -18.66
N PHE A 149 -4.79 -4.09 -17.72
CA PHE A 149 -5.55 -5.29 -17.36
C PHE A 149 -6.96 -4.96 -16.84
N LEU A 150 -7.14 -3.90 -16.05
CA LEU A 150 -8.45 -3.46 -15.59
C LEU A 150 -9.37 -3.10 -16.78
N ARG A 151 -8.87 -2.34 -17.76
CA ARG A 151 -9.63 -2.00 -18.97
C ARG A 151 -9.98 -3.22 -19.80
N ASP A 152 -9.01 -4.09 -20.04
CA ASP A 152 -9.20 -5.31 -20.83
C ASP A 152 -10.19 -6.28 -20.17
N PHE A 153 -10.07 -6.47 -18.87
CA PHE A 153 -10.98 -7.33 -18.11
C PHE A 153 -12.41 -6.80 -18.15
N TRP A 154 -12.58 -5.49 -17.92
CA TRP A 154 -13.88 -4.84 -18.03
C TRP A 154 -14.49 -5.01 -19.43
N ASN A 155 -13.75 -4.74 -20.49
CA ASN A 155 -14.22 -4.86 -21.88
C ASN A 155 -14.72 -6.27 -22.22
N LYS A 156 -14.12 -7.30 -21.62
CA LYS A 156 -14.48 -8.72 -21.83
C LYS A 156 -15.63 -9.20 -20.98
N ASN A 157 -16.02 -8.44 -19.94
CA ASN A 157 -16.99 -8.91 -18.93
C ASN A 157 -18.10 -7.88 -18.61
N LYS A 158 -18.17 -6.75 -19.33
CA LYS A 158 -19.21 -5.72 -19.21
C LYS A 158 -20.53 -6.17 -19.83
#